data_100b430b7321d4f68437f2b3ece86a75
#
_entry.id   100b430b7321d4f68437f2b3ece86a75
#
_cell.length_a   1.000
_cell.length_b   1.000
_cell.length_c   1.000
_cell.angle_alpha   90.00
_cell.angle_beta   90.00
_cell.angle_gamma   90.00
#
_symmetry.space_group_name_H-M   'P 1'
#
loop_
_entity.id
_entity.type
_entity.pdbx_description
1 polymer ?
#
loop_
_entity_poly.entity_id
_entity_poly.type
_entity_poly.pdbx_seq_one_letter_code
_entity_poly.pdbx_strand_id
1 'polypeptide(L)'
;NWIIWTTIILGALLFAKFQQNIFKKVMLTSSLIILGMQCVGYISLFLSADKSAFTYYSDKDELILDGSKQFTVSSNDNIILFILDNFSSTYLASAVEKYPDLKDFLHDFTYYNNADCNYHGTYPSLPHLLTGNDLDPSLSVDDWLEDCWTNTTTNDYFSILSHANYKVNLYTPTTSILTGNHSLSLLDGKISNITTKQSSICIDYHKLYRTMFYMSCYRFMPEYFKSFFDVSNETYTTIVSYPENTILHANYDFYNHLIENGLTTDSSGNYFIIQHLNGTHEFTTDENCQFDAQNATCQSTVKGIFTMLEAYLNELKTLGVYDDSTIIITSDHGDVEYPQIIFFIKEKQESHELLNGTNAPITLDELVP
;
A
#
# COMPACT_ATOMS: atom_id res chain seq x y z
N ASN A 1 -17.04 -24.42 23.50
CA ASN A 1 -17.73 -23.11 23.69
C ASN A 1 -19.22 -23.16 23.31
N TRP A 2 -19.65 -23.85 22.24
CA TRP A 2 -21.05 -23.96 21.82
C TRP A 2 -21.96 -24.52 22.90
N ILE A 3 -21.58 -25.63 23.54
CA ILE A 3 -22.36 -26.29 24.60
C ILE A 3 -22.60 -25.31 25.75
N ILE A 4 -21.59 -24.56 26.16
CA ILE A 4 -21.70 -23.59 27.27
C ILE A 4 -22.69 -22.48 26.91
N TRP A 5 -22.56 -21.86 25.74
CA TRP A 5 -23.45 -20.77 25.30
C TRP A 5 -24.89 -21.26 25.10
N THR A 6 -25.08 -22.44 24.49
CA THR A 6 -26.38 -23.02 24.29
C THR A 6 -27.04 -23.33 25.64
N THR A 7 -26.29 -23.87 26.61
CA THR A 7 -26.80 -24.15 27.97
C THR A 7 -27.22 -22.87 28.70
N ILE A 8 -26.41 -21.81 28.60
CA ILE A 8 -26.72 -20.50 29.22
C ILE A 8 -27.99 -19.91 28.59
N ILE A 9 -28.10 -19.91 27.26
CA ILE A 9 -29.25 -19.34 26.53
C ILE A 9 -30.52 -20.15 26.88
N LEU A 10 -30.47 -21.46 26.80
CA LEU A 10 -31.63 -22.31 27.14
C LEU A 10 -32.02 -22.15 28.60
N GLY A 11 -31.06 -22.11 29.53
CA GLY A 11 -31.31 -21.86 30.95
C GLY A 11 -31.94 -20.48 31.17
N ALA A 12 -31.48 -19.44 30.53
CA ALA A 12 -32.05 -18.09 30.59
C ALA A 12 -33.50 -18.05 30.06
N LEU A 13 -33.76 -18.72 28.92
CA LEU A 13 -35.09 -18.79 28.32
C LEU A 13 -36.09 -19.56 29.24
N LEU A 14 -35.67 -20.67 29.82
CA LEU A 14 -36.47 -21.41 30.76
C LEU A 14 -36.76 -20.60 32.03
N PHE A 15 -35.74 -19.91 32.57
CA PHE A 15 -35.88 -19.04 33.73
C PHE A 15 -36.81 -17.85 33.44
N ALA A 16 -36.68 -17.24 32.27
CA ALA A 16 -37.58 -16.17 31.81
C ALA A 16 -39.04 -16.66 31.70
N LYS A 17 -39.26 -17.90 31.23
CA LYS A 17 -40.59 -18.48 31.07
C LYS A 17 -41.27 -18.82 32.42
N PHE A 18 -40.52 -19.42 33.35
CA PHE A 18 -41.11 -19.93 34.61
C PHE A 18 -41.08 -18.92 35.76
N GLN A 19 -40.15 -17.94 35.74
CA GLN A 19 -39.93 -17.01 36.86
C GLN A 19 -39.73 -15.56 36.34
N GLN A 20 -40.64 -15.08 35.52
CA GLN A 20 -40.53 -13.82 34.78
C GLN A 20 -40.16 -12.60 35.66
N ASN A 21 -40.78 -12.47 36.84
CA ASN A 21 -40.54 -11.33 37.73
C ASN A 21 -39.14 -11.38 38.37
N ILE A 22 -38.67 -12.57 38.72
CA ILE A 22 -37.34 -12.77 39.28
C ILE A 22 -36.31 -12.58 38.18
N PHE A 23 -36.56 -13.13 36.99
CA PHE A 23 -35.68 -12.97 35.82
C PHE A 23 -35.45 -11.51 35.49
N LYS A 24 -36.52 -10.68 35.43
CA LYS A 24 -36.39 -9.23 35.18
C LYS A 24 -35.51 -8.52 36.20
N LYS A 25 -35.71 -8.86 37.52
CA LYS A 25 -34.88 -8.27 38.59
C LYS A 25 -33.40 -8.69 38.46
N VAL A 26 -33.17 -9.99 38.24
CA VAL A 26 -31.80 -10.53 38.06
C VAL A 26 -31.12 -9.88 36.85
N MET A 27 -31.83 -9.81 35.71
CA MET A 27 -31.28 -9.18 34.50
C MET A 27 -30.94 -7.70 34.72
N LEU A 28 -31.84 -6.92 35.35
CA LEU A 28 -31.60 -5.53 35.66
C LEU A 28 -30.37 -5.36 36.59
N THR A 29 -30.34 -6.14 37.69
CA THR A 29 -29.23 -6.06 38.64
C THR A 29 -27.90 -6.46 38.01
N SER A 30 -27.88 -7.56 37.24
CA SER A 30 -26.68 -8.01 36.53
C SER A 30 -26.19 -6.97 35.49
N SER A 31 -27.12 -6.36 34.74
CA SER A 31 -26.80 -5.32 33.79
C SER A 31 -26.19 -4.09 34.46
N LEU A 32 -26.74 -3.64 35.61
CA LEU A 32 -26.19 -2.54 36.38
C LEU A 32 -24.79 -2.85 36.94
N ILE A 33 -24.59 -4.08 37.42
CA ILE A 33 -23.27 -4.52 37.93
C ILE A 33 -22.25 -4.52 36.77
N ILE A 34 -22.59 -5.10 35.61
CA ILE A 34 -21.72 -5.14 34.44
C ILE A 34 -21.39 -3.71 33.97
N LEU A 35 -22.40 -2.84 33.90
CA LEU A 35 -22.18 -1.43 33.52
C LEU A 35 -21.25 -0.73 34.53
N GLY A 36 -21.46 -0.92 35.84
CA GLY A 36 -20.59 -0.39 36.87
C GLY A 36 -19.15 -0.89 36.74
N MET A 37 -18.96 -2.19 36.52
CA MET A 37 -17.63 -2.77 36.29
C MET A 37 -16.95 -2.17 35.03
N GLN A 38 -17.71 -2.00 33.96
CA GLN A 38 -17.17 -1.38 32.74
C GLN A 38 -16.78 0.09 32.97
N CYS A 39 -17.62 0.88 33.68
CA CYS A 39 -17.27 2.26 34.03
C CYS A 39 -15.99 2.34 34.86
N VAL A 40 -15.86 1.48 35.89
CA VAL A 40 -14.63 1.41 36.69
C VAL A 40 -13.44 0.98 35.84
N GLY A 41 -13.62 0.02 34.94
CA GLY A 41 -12.58 -0.42 34.00
C GLY A 41 -12.12 0.71 33.07
N TYR A 42 -13.05 1.48 32.50
CA TYR A 42 -12.72 2.66 31.66
C TYR A 42 -12.01 3.74 32.45
N ILE A 43 -12.49 4.09 33.64
CA ILE A 43 -11.85 5.08 34.50
C ILE A 43 -10.42 4.63 34.87
N SER A 44 -10.27 3.37 35.27
CA SER A 44 -8.96 2.79 35.58
C SER A 44 -8.01 2.83 34.37
N LEU A 45 -8.50 2.44 33.18
CA LEU A 45 -7.74 2.52 31.94
C LEU A 45 -7.30 3.95 31.64
N PHE A 46 -8.22 4.91 31.74
CA PHE A 46 -7.92 6.32 31.46
C PHE A 46 -6.92 6.91 32.47
N LEU A 47 -7.02 6.54 33.75
CA LEU A 47 -6.09 6.98 34.78
C LEU A 47 -4.70 6.32 34.69
N SER A 48 -4.64 5.08 34.21
CA SER A 48 -3.39 4.32 34.05
C SER A 48 -2.73 4.49 32.70
N ALA A 49 -3.46 5.03 31.70
CA ALA A 49 -2.90 5.27 30.37
C ALA A 49 -1.80 6.34 30.48
N ASP A 50 -0.68 6.04 29.84
CA ASP A 50 0.40 7.01 29.72
C ASP A 50 -0.09 8.25 28.98
N LYS A 51 0.07 9.42 29.59
CA LYS A 51 -0.34 10.69 28.98
C LYS A 51 0.40 10.95 27.65
N SER A 52 1.60 10.40 27.49
CA SER A 52 2.33 10.44 26.22
C SER A 52 1.58 9.76 25.07
N ALA A 53 0.80 8.72 25.36
CA ALA A 53 -0.06 8.08 24.36
C ALA A 53 -1.15 9.02 23.80
N PHE A 54 -1.55 10.05 24.54
CA PHE A 54 -2.49 11.09 24.09
C PHE A 54 -1.79 12.31 23.49
N THR A 55 -0.48 12.45 23.68
CA THR A 55 0.35 13.53 23.13
C THR A 55 1.12 13.12 21.90
N TYR A 56 0.97 11.86 21.45
CA TYR A 56 1.64 11.31 20.26
C TYR A 56 1.47 12.17 19.00
N TYR A 57 0.48 13.04 18.99
CA TYR A 57 0.14 13.90 17.85
C TYR A 57 0.78 15.29 17.90
N SER A 58 1.68 15.57 18.86
CA SER A 58 2.32 16.87 18.99
C SER A 58 3.76 16.93 18.49
N ASP A 59 4.32 15.80 17.99
CA ASP A 59 5.66 15.81 17.37
C ASP A 59 5.59 16.46 15.99
N LYS A 60 5.68 17.80 16.01
CA LYS A 60 5.72 18.64 14.80
C LYS A 60 6.95 18.41 13.95
N ASP A 61 7.91 17.63 14.46
CA ASP A 61 9.21 17.39 13.82
C ASP A 61 9.28 16.01 13.13
N GLU A 62 8.18 15.20 13.17
CA GLU A 62 8.14 13.93 12.45
C GLU A 62 8.10 14.20 10.93
N LEU A 63 9.10 13.65 10.22
CA LEU A 63 9.14 13.68 8.77
C LEU A 63 8.23 12.59 8.18
N ILE A 64 7.52 12.95 7.12
CA ILE A 64 6.66 12.03 6.35
C ILE A 64 6.92 12.20 4.86
N LEU A 65 6.59 11.18 4.08
CA LEU A 65 6.44 11.31 2.63
C LEU A 65 5.11 12.03 2.34
N ASP A 66 5.20 13.09 1.53
CA ASP A 66 4.04 13.90 1.13
C ASP A 66 3.37 13.33 -0.11
N GLY A 67 2.11 12.92 0.00
CA GLY A 67 1.28 12.42 -1.09
C GLY A 67 0.60 13.52 -1.92
N SER A 68 0.69 14.79 -1.53
CA SER A 68 -0.09 15.88 -2.16
C SER A 68 0.16 16.05 -3.66
N LYS A 69 1.34 15.65 -4.14
CA LYS A 69 1.73 15.69 -5.57
C LYS A 69 1.80 14.31 -6.25
N GLN A 70 1.17 13.29 -5.67
CA GLN A 70 1.23 11.92 -6.22
C GLN A 70 0.69 11.83 -7.66
N PHE A 71 -0.26 12.69 -8.01
CA PHE A 71 -0.88 12.78 -9.33
C PHE A 71 -0.40 14.01 -10.13
N THR A 72 0.82 14.49 -9.85
CA THR A 72 1.44 15.60 -10.58
C THR A 72 2.66 15.09 -11.33
N VAL A 73 2.73 15.36 -12.62
CA VAL A 73 3.86 15.04 -13.51
C VAL A 73 4.55 16.31 -13.97
N SER A 74 5.79 16.19 -14.44
CA SER A 74 6.48 17.34 -15.06
C SER A 74 5.90 17.64 -16.45
N SER A 75 5.77 18.93 -16.78
CA SER A 75 5.51 19.35 -18.16
C SER A 75 6.74 19.28 -19.06
N ASN A 76 7.92 18.97 -18.51
CA ASN A 76 9.19 18.89 -19.25
C ASN A 76 9.58 17.43 -19.51
N ASP A 77 10.17 16.77 -18.52
CA ASP A 77 10.69 15.40 -18.64
C ASP A 77 10.27 14.56 -17.44
N ASN A 78 9.90 13.31 -17.68
CA ASN A 78 9.46 12.39 -16.62
C ASN A 78 10.17 11.05 -16.75
N ILE A 79 10.56 10.50 -15.61
CA ILE A 79 10.82 9.08 -15.41
C ILE A 79 9.73 8.59 -14.46
N ILE A 80 8.91 7.64 -14.88
CA ILE A 80 7.79 7.12 -14.09
C ILE A 80 8.02 5.64 -13.86
N LEU A 81 8.21 5.26 -12.60
CA LEU A 81 8.45 3.89 -12.18
C LEU A 81 7.24 3.40 -11.36
N PHE A 82 6.48 2.48 -11.92
CA PHE A 82 5.49 1.71 -11.20
C PHE A 82 6.12 0.44 -10.62
N ILE A 83 6.07 0.31 -9.32
CA ILE A 83 6.45 -0.89 -8.58
C ILE A 83 5.16 -1.51 -8.06
N LEU A 84 4.78 -2.66 -8.61
CA LEU A 84 3.58 -3.40 -8.26
C LEU A 84 3.95 -4.53 -7.30
N ASP A 85 3.59 -4.40 -6.02
CA ASP A 85 3.98 -5.34 -4.97
C ASP A 85 3.54 -6.78 -5.29
N ASN A 86 4.49 -7.73 -5.15
CA ASN A 86 4.29 -9.17 -5.31
C ASN A 86 3.73 -9.60 -6.69
N PHE A 87 4.10 -8.92 -7.78
CA PHE A 87 3.52 -9.20 -9.09
C PHE A 87 4.35 -10.17 -9.94
N SER A 88 4.00 -11.46 -9.86
CA SER A 88 4.61 -12.51 -10.66
C SER A 88 4.19 -12.47 -12.14
N SER A 89 5.13 -12.78 -13.05
CA SER A 89 4.86 -12.99 -14.47
C SER A 89 3.87 -14.13 -14.73
N THR A 90 3.78 -15.10 -13.84
CA THR A 90 2.79 -16.20 -13.89
C THR A 90 1.36 -15.67 -13.69
N TYR A 91 1.17 -14.69 -12.82
CA TYR A 91 -0.13 -14.05 -12.63
C TYR A 91 -0.56 -13.29 -13.89
N LEU A 92 0.38 -12.59 -14.53
CA LEU A 92 0.15 -11.95 -15.82
C LEU A 92 -0.23 -12.98 -16.90
N ALA A 93 0.51 -14.09 -17.01
CA ALA A 93 0.22 -15.14 -17.98
C ALA A 93 -1.19 -15.70 -17.79
N SER A 94 -1.57 -16.00 -16.54
CA SER A 94 -2.92 -16.50 -16.21
C SER A 94 -4.02 -15.47 -16.55
N ALA A 95 -3.76 -14.19 -16.38
CA ALA A 95 -4.72 -13.15 -16.74
C ALA A 95 -4.85 -12.96 -18.25
N VAL A 96 -3.75 -13.06 -19.01
CA VAL A 96 -3.75 -12.99 -20.49
C VAL A 96 -4.52 -14.16 -21.10
N GLU A 97 -4.50 -15.37 -20.50
CA GLU A 97 -5.35 -16.47 -20.95
C GLU A 97 -6.84 -16.14 -20.90
N LYS A 98 -7.27 -15.41 -19.88
CA LYS A 98 -8.68 -14.99 -19.70
C LYS A 98 -9.02 -13.70 -20.46
N TYR A 99 -8.06 -12.79 -20.56
CA TYR A 99 -8.19 -11.48 -21.19
C TYR A 99 -7.08 -11.30 -22.23
N PRO A 100 -7.24 -11.80 -23.46
CA PRO A 100 -6.18 -11.80 -24.48
C PRO A 100 -5.72 -10.41 -24.92
N ASP A 101 -6.59 -9.41 -24.80
CA ASP A 101 -6.35 -8.00 -25.11
C ASP A 101 -5.70 -7.19 -23.97
N LEU A 102 -5.38 -7.86 -22.86
CA LEU A 102 -4.92 -7.21 -21.64
C LEU A 102 -3.75 -6.25 -21.84
N LYS A 103 -2.83 -6.58 -22.73
CA LYS A 103 -1.58 -5.82 -22.98
C LYS A 103 -1.63 -4.89 -24.21
N ASP A 104 -2.73 -4.80 -24.93
CA ASP A 104 -2.79 -4.11 -26.22
C ASP A 104 -2.46 -2.61 -26.11
N PHE A 105 -2.83 -1.98 -25.00
CA PHE A 105 -2.54 -0.55 -24.75
C PHE A 105 -1.04 -0.28 -24.48
N LEU A 106 -0.24 -1.31 -24.20
CA LEU A 106 1.21 -1.22 -24.01
C LEU A 106 2.01 -1.42 -25.31
N HIS A 107 1.41 -1.11 -26.46
CA HIS A 107 2.07 -1.32 -27.77
C HIS A 107 3.41 -0.56 -27.91
N ASP A 108 3.55 0.61 -27.29
CA ASP A 108 4.80 1.41 -27.29
C ASP A 108 5.89 0.88 -26.32
N PHE A 109 5.62 -0.23 -25.62
CA PHE A 109 6.54 -0.78 -24.63
C PHE A 109 7.34 -1.96 -25.16
N THR A 110 8.50 -2.18 -24.55
CA THR A 110 9.25 -3.44 -24.63
C THR A 110 8.99 -4.25 -23.36
N TYR A 111 8.51 -5.49 -23.53
CA TYR A 111 8.27 -6.46 -22.46
C TYR A 111 9.39 -7.47 -22.36
N TYR A 112 10.03 -7.58 -21.20
CA TYR A 112 11.05 -8.58 -20.90
C TYR A 112 10.41 -9.82 -20.31
N ASN A 113 10.36 -10.90 -21.10
CA ASN A 113 9.77 -12.18 -20.67
C ASN A 113 10.63 -12.94 -19.63
N ASN A 114 11.88 -12.54 -19.46
CA ASN A 114 12.85 -13.17 -18.56
C ASN A 114 13.37 -12.13 -17.56
N ALA A 115 12.44 -11.53 -16.83
CA ALA A 115 12.76 -10.61 -15.75
C ALA A 115 12.76 -11.32 -14.40
N ASP A 116 13.74 -11.02 -13.57
CA ASP A 116 13.91 -11.65 -12.26
C ASP A 116 14.19 -10.59 -11.19
N CYS A 117 13.95 -10.96 -9.94
CA CYS A 117 14.24 -10.14 -8.77
C CYS A 117 15.30 -10.79 -7.88
N ASN A 118 16.07 -9.98 -7.17
CA ASN A 118 17.15 -10.49 -6.31
C ASN A 118 16.63 -11.07 -5.00
N TYR A 119 15.46 -10.60 -4.55
CA TYR A 119 14.90 -10.94 -3.25
C TYR A 119 13.41 -11.23 -3.35
N HIS A 120 12.89 -12.04 -2.41
CA HIS A 120 11.51 -12.55 -2.42
C HIS A 120 10.59 -11.81 -1.42
N GLY A 121 10.78 -10.55 -1.21
CA GLY A 121 9.95 -9.75 -0.33
C GLY A 121 10.29 -8.28 -0.44
N THR A 122 9.32 -7.39 -0.19
CA THR A 122 9.46 -5.94 -0.32
C THR A 122 10.67 -5.41 0.46
N TYR A 123 10.93 -5.98 1.65
CA TYR A 123 12.22 -5.89 2.30
C TYR A 123 13.00 -7.20 1.98
N PRO A 124 14.21 -7.15 1.44
CA PRO A 124 15.05 -5.98 1.11
C PRO A 124 14.93 -5.47 -0.35
N SER A 125 13.99 -5.96 -1.16
CA SER A 125 13.91 -5.63 -2.60
C SER A 125 13.78 -4.13 -2.88
N LEU A 126 12.92 -3.43 -2.15
CA LEU A 126 12.68 -2.00 -2.42
C LEU A 126 13.88 -1.10 -2.11
N PRO A 127 14.58 -1.22 -0.95
CA PRO A 127 15.82 -0.49 -0.71
C PRO A 127 16.91 -0.80 -1.75
N HIS A 128 17.07 -2.08 -2.11
CA HIS A 128 18.02 -2.52 -3.14
C HIS A 128 17.69 -1.90 -4.51
N LEU A 129 16.44 -1.98 -4.95
CA LEU A 129 15.96 -1.39 -6.20
C LEU A 129 16.25 0.11 -6.28
N LEU A 130 16.15 0.84 -5.16
CA LEU A 130 16.31 2.30 -5.12
C LEU A 130 17.76 2.75 -4.94
N THR A 131 18.64 1.88 -4.47
CA THR A 131 20.02 2.25 -4.10
C THR A 131 21.11 1.41 -4.78
N GLY A 132 20.74 0.27 -5.38
CA GLY A 132 21.68 -0.70 -5.92
C GLY A 132 22.52 -1.43 -4.85
N ASN A 133 22.18 -1.30 -3.56
CA ASN A 133 22.99 -1.85 -2.47
C ASN A 133 22.53 -3.25 -2.11
N ASP A 134 23.39 -4.26 -2.28
CA ASP A 134 23.11 -5.65 -1.93
C ASP A 134 22.92 -5.82 -0.42
N LEU A 135 22.01 -6.75 -0.05
CA LEU A 135 21.80 -7.10 1.35
C LEU A 135 23.08 -7.74 1.94
N ASP A 136 23.66 -7.10 2.95
CA ASP A 136 24.76 -7.68 3.73
C ASP A 136 24.20 -8.39 4.97
N PRO A 137 24.21 -9.73 5.00
CA PRO A 137 23.68 -10.50 6.13
C PRO A 137 24.56 -10.39 7.41
N SER A 138 25.70 -9.73 7.33
CA SER A 138 26.56 -9.46 8.51
C SER A 138 26.16 -8.21 9.26
N LEU A 139 25.37 -7.32 8.66
CA LEU A 139 24.87 -6.09 9.27
C LEU A 139 23.50 -6.33 9.93
N SER A 140 23.17 -5.49 10.89
CA SER A 140 21.78 -5.39 11.34
C SER A 140 20.93 -4.75 10.22
N VAL A 141 19.60 -4.95 10.29
CA VAL A 141 18.66 -4.34 9.34
C VAL A 141 18.84 -2.81 9.29
N ASP A 142 18.91 -2.18 10.44
CA ASP A 142 19.05 -0.72 10.53
C ASP A 142 20.40 -0.24 9.96
N ASP A 143 21.51 -0.93 10.29
CA ASP A 143 22.84 -0.56 9.78
C ASP A 143 22.93 -0.74 8.25
N TRP A 144 22.34 -1.80 7.70
CA TRP A 144 22.28 -2.01 6.26
C TRP A 144 21.43 -0.95 5.56
N LEU A 145 20.29 -0.59 6.13
CA LEU A 145 19.44 0.47 5.56
C LEU A 145 20.13 1.84 5.64
N GLU A 146 20.87 2.12 6.70
CA GLU A 146 21.69 3.33 6.78
C GLU A 146 22.74 3.33 5.68
N ASP A 147 23.44 2.21 5.46
CA ASP A 147 24.43 2.07 4.38
C ASP A 147 23.81 2.25 2.99
N CYS A 148 22.61 1.67 2.74
CA CYS A 148 21.88 1.87 1.50
C CYS A 148 21.78 3.35 1.11
N TRP A 149 21.48 4.21 2.07
CA TRP A 149 21.20 5.63 1.80
C TRP A 149 22.42 6.55 1.97
N THR A 150 23.49 6.09 2.60
CA THR A 150 24.67 6.95 2.92
C THR A 150 25.91 6.60 2.13
N ASN A 151 25.95 5.45 1.45
CA ASN A 151 27.12 5.05 0.66
C ASN A 151 27.37 6.01 -0.53
N THR A 152 28.60 5.96 -1.04
CA THR A 152 29.05 6.87 -2.10
C THR A 152 28.26 6.69 -3.42
N THR A 153 28.01 5.44 -3.82
CA THR A 153 27.30 5.12 -5.08
C THR A 153 25.89 5.71 -5.10
N THR A 154 25.13 5.50 -4.00
CA THR A 154 23.80 6.07 -3.86
C THR A 154 23.83 7.61 -3.87
N ASN A 155 24.78 8.22 -3.13
CA ASN A 155 24.92 9.68 -3.14
C ASN A 155 25.26 10.23 -4.53
N ASP A 156 26.15 9.58 -5.26
CA ASP A 156 26.52 9.98 -6.62
C ASP A 156 25.34 9.86 -7.57
N TYR A 157 24.58 8.77 -7.50
CA TYR A 157 23.36 8.55 -8.30
C TYR A 157 22.33 9.68 -8.11
N PHE A 158 21.92 9.96 -6.88
CA PHE A 158 20.97 11.04 -6.62
C PHE A 158 21.53 12.43 -6.94
N SER A 159 22.85 12.61 -6.82
CA SER A 159 23.53 13.83 -7.27
C SER A 159 23.42 14.03 -8.78
N ILE A 160 23.59 12.97 -9.58
CA ILE A 160 23.42 13.02 -11.04
C ILE A 160 21.97 13.43 -11.40
N LEU A 161 20.97 12.81 -10.77
CA LEU A 161 19.57 13.18 -10.96
C LEU A 161 19.30 14.64 -10.61
N SER A 162 19.80 15.09 -9.47
CA SER A 162 19.68 16.49 -9.04
C SER A 162 20.33 17.47 -10.02
N HIS A 163 21.54 17.17 -10.52
CA HIS A 163 22.22 18.01 -11.52
C HIS A 163 21.48 18.05 -12.86
N ALA A 164 20.78 16.96 -13.21
CA ALA A 164 19.88 16.91 -14.37
C ALA A 164 18.51 17.56 -14.10
N ASN A 165 18.35 18.25 -12.96
CA ASN A 165 17.14 18.93 -12.52
C ASN A 165 15.94 17.99 -12.29
N TYR A 166 16.19 16.72 -11.93
CA TYR A 166 15.15 15.80 -11.51
C TYR A 166 14.83 15.97 -10.03
N LYS A 167 13.54 16.05 -9.72
CA LYS A 167 12.99 15.88 -8.38
C LYS A 167 12.51 14.45 -8.25
N VAL A 168 13.08 13.72 -7.32
CA VAL A 168 12.69 12.33 -7.07
C VAL A 168 11.56 12.31 -6.04
N ASN A 169 10.38 11.90 -6.47
CA ASN A 169 9.19 11.78 -5.63
C ASN A 169 8.87 10.30 -5.41
N LEU A 170 8.87 9.88 -4.16
CA LEU A 170 8.62 8.50 -3.75
C LEU A 170 7.27 8.39 -3.04
N TYR A 171 6.41 7.51 -3.55
CA TYR A 171 5.10 7.23 -2.99
C TYR A 171 5.01 5.76 -2.60
N THR A 172 5.24 5.48 -1.31
CA THR A 172 5.17 4.14 -0.71
C THR A 172 4.41 4.20 0.62
N PRO A 173 3.61 3.17 0.94
CA PRO A 173 2.78 3.21 2.16
C PRO A 173 3.59 3.06 3.44
N THR A 174 4.75 2.41 3.38
CA THR A 174 5.52 2.02 4.55
C THR A 174 6.96 2.50 4.45
N THR A 175 7.29 3.54 5.19
CA THR A 175 8.62 4.13 5.20
C THR A 175 9.65 3.34 5.99
N SER A 176 9.20 2.54 6.98
CA SER A 176 10.10 1.69 7.79
C SER A 176 10.83 0.61 6.97
N ILE A 177 10.30 0.23 5.81
CA ILE A 177 11.00 -0.66 4.86
C ILE A 177 12.28 0.00 4.33
N LEU A 178 12.28 1.33 4.22
CA LEU A 178 13.39 2.11 3.66
C LEU A 178 14.39 2.55 4.72
N THR A 179 13.93 2.83 5.93
CA THR A 179 14.75 3.48 6.97
C THR A 179 14.87 2.68 8.27
N GLY A 180 14.15 1.55 8.38
CA GLY A 180 14.12 0.80 9.65
C GLY A 180 13.61 1.66 10.79
N ASN A 181 14.40 1.73 11.85
CA ASN A 181 14.16 2.60 13.02
C ASN A 181 14.72 4.02 12.86
N HIS A 182 15.40 4.33 11.74
CA HIS A 182 15.91 5.67 11.49
C HIS A 182 14.81 6.64 11.04
N SER A 183 15.06 7.92 11.22
CA SER A 183 14.20 8.99 10.69
C SER A 183 14.28 9.04 9.16
N LEU A 184 13.21 9.54 8.52
CA LEU A 184 13.20 9.86 7.08
C LEU A 184 14.26 10.92 6.68
N SER A 185 14.90 11.59 7.65
CA SER A 185 16.06 12.44 7.37
C SER A 185 17.24 11.71 6.72
N LEU A 186 17.26 10.36 6.80
CA LEU A 186 18.22 9.51 6.08
C LEU A 186 18.13 9.68 4.55
N LEU A 187 16.94 10.01 4.05
CA LEU A 187 16.63 10.22 2.63
C LEU A 187 16.75 11.70 2.21
N ASP A 188 17.13 12.59 3.15
CA ASP A 188 17.22 14.02 2.87
C ASP A 188 18.21 14.33 1.73
N GLY A 189 17.84 15.29 0.88
CA GLY A 189 18.61 15.63 -0.33
C GLY A 189 18.50 14.62 -1.49
N LYS A 190 17.85 13.46 -1.28
CA LYS A 190 17.62 12.42 -2.29
C LYS A 190 16.17 12.35 -2.73
N ILE A 191 15.25 12.34 -1.77
CA ILE A 191 13.79 12.28 -1.99
C ILE A 191 13.20 13.66 -1.76
N SER A 192 12.49 14.17 -2.76
CA SER A 192 12.03 15.57 -2.81
C SER A 192 10.69 15.78 -2.09
N ASN A 193 9.87 14.75 -1.91
CA ASN A 193 8.56 14.85 -1.27
C ASN A 193 8.58 14.47 0.21
N ILE A 194 9.68 14.77 0.91
CA ILE A 194 9.74 14.68 2.37
C ILE A 194 9.30 16.01 2.97
N THR A 195 8.38 15.97 3.91
CA THR A 195 7.90 17.15 4.62
C THR A 195 7.71 16.85 6.11
N THR A 196 7.56 17.92 6.89
CA THR A 196 7.18 17.77 8.29
C THR A 196 5.70 17.43 8.40
N LYS A 197 5.38 16.49 9.27
CA LYS A 197 4.01 16.06 9.54
C LYS A 197 3.14 17.25 9.93
N GLN A 198 2.06 17.48 9.21
CA GLN A 198 1.07 18.48 9.60
C GLN A 198 0.18 17.93 10.71
N SER A 199 -0.19 18.79 11.66
CA SER A 199 -0.88 18.40 12.89
C SER A 199 -2.38 18.04 12.72
N SER A 200 -2.92 18.08 11.51
CA SER A 200 -4.33 17.79 11.26
C SER A 200 -4.54 16.32 10.93
N ILE A 201 -4.83 15.52 11.95
CA ILE A 201 -5.25 14.15 11.79
C ILE A 201 -6.75 14.10 11.56
N CYS A 202 -7.16 13.38 10.52
CA CYS A 202 -8.54 13.01 10.34
C CYS A 202 -8.76 11.57 10.85
N ILE A 203 -9.64 11.40 11.83
CA ILE A 203 -10.03 10.08 12.33
C ILE A 203 -11.40 9.73 11.76
N ASP A 204 -11.47 8.68 10.98
CA ASP A 204 -12.74 8.09 10.59
C ASP A 204 -13.34 7.31 11.77
N TYR A 205 -14.14 8.00 12.56
CA TYR A 205 -14.79 7.40 13.74
C TYR A 205 -15.76 6.27 13.37
N HIS A 206 -16.37 6.28 12.19
CA HIS A 206 -17.25 5.21 11.74
C HIS A 206 -16.44 3.94 11.47
N LYS A 207 -15.34 4.03 10.75
CA LYS A 207 -14.40 2.91 10.54
C LYS A 207 -13.80 2.44 11.86
N LEU A 208 -13.39 3.36 12.74
CA LEU A 208 -12.84 3.03 14.06
C LEU A 208 -13.83 2.17 14.88
N TYR A 209 -15.07 2.64 15.05
CA TYR A 209 -16.07 1.91 15.84
C TYR A 209 -16.46 0.59 15.18
N ARG A 210 -16.59 0.55 13.87
CA ARG A 210 -16.86 -0.67 13.12
C ARG A 210 -15.74 -1.70 13.33
N THR A 211 -14.49 -1.28 13.19
CA THR A 211 -13.31 -2.15 13.38
C THR A 211 -13.24 -2.67 14.81
N MET A 212 -13.41 -1.81 15.81
CA MET A 212 -13.47 -2.23 17.22
C MET A 212 -14.59 -3.25 17.48
N PHE A 213 -15.76 -3.04 16.88
CA PHE A 213 -16.88 -3.97 16.98
C PHE A 213 -16.53 -5.32 16.32
N TYR A 214 -15.95 -5.32 15.13
CA TYR A 214 -15.55 -6.53 14.43
C TYR A 214 -14.48 -7.31 15.20
N MET A 215 -13.46 -6.64 15.71
CA MET A 215 -12.45 -7.25 16.57
C MET A 215 -13.05 -7.88 17.84
N SER A 216 -14.00 -7.19 18.45
CA SER A 216 -14.72 -7.72 19.62
C SER A 216 -15.53 -8.95 19.25
N CYS A 217 -16.26 -8.93 18.15
CA CYS A 217 -17.00 -10.07 17.64
C CYS A 217 -16.06 -11.24 17.28
N TYR A 218 -14.98 -10.99 16.56
CA TYR A 218 -13.97 -12.00 16.24
C TYR A 218 -13.41 -12.68 17.49
N ARG A 219 -13.14 -11.91 18.56
CA ARG A 219 -12.61 -12.43 19.83
C ARG A 219 -13.62 -13.28 20.60
N PHE A 220 -14.89 -12.90 20.64
CA PHE A 220 -15.89 -13.49 21.54
C PHE A 220 -16.89 -14.42 20.85
N MET A 221 -17.05 -14.35 19.53
CA MET A 221 -17.97 -15.22 18.80
C MET A 221 -17.44 -16.66 18.71
N PRO A 222 -18.35 -17.65 18.59
CA PRO A 222 -17.99 -19.02 18.23
C PRO A 222 -17.21 -19.06 16.89
N GLU A 223 -16.29 -20.03 16.76
CA GLU A 223 -15.39 -20.18 15.59
C GLU A 223 -16.13 -20.09 14.26
N TYR A 224 -17.29 -20.75 14.16
CA TYR A 224 -18.12 -20.76 12.95
C TYR A 224 -18.51 -19.37 12.42
N PHE A 225 -18.60 -18.36 13.29
CA PHE A 225 -19.01 -17.00 12.93
C PHE A 225 -17.83 -16.02 12.81
N LYS A 226 -16.62 -16.42 13.14
CA LYS A 226 -15.45 -15.52 13.14
C LYS A 226 -15.14 -14.97 11.74
N SER A 227 -15.31 -15.79 10.70
CA SER A 227 -15.08 -15.38 9.32
C SER A 227 -15.94 -14.20 8.85
N PHE A 228 -17.07 -13.94 9.50
CA PHE A 228 -17.90 -12.75 9.20
C PHE A 228 -17.36 -11.45 9.82
N PHE A 229 -16.37 -11.55 10.70
CA PHE A 229 -15.81 -10.43 11.46
C PHE A 229 -14.30 -10.31 11.27
N ASP A 230 -13.80 -10.79 10.15
CA ASP A 230 -12.40 -10.66 9.82
C ASP A 230 -12.02 -9.18 9.57
N VAL A 231 -10.83 -8.80 10.00
CA VAL A 231 -10.32 -7.45 9.91
C VAL A 231 -8.92 -7.52 9.32
N SER A 232 -8.79 -7.05 8.07
CA SER A 232 -7.50 -6.98 7.39
C SER A 232 -6.62 -5.83 7.90
N ASN A 233 -5.33 -5.91 7.64
CA ASN A 233 -4.39 -4.84 7.98
C ASN A 233 -4.77 -3.51 7.30
N GLU A 234 -5.25 -3.55 6.06
CA GLU A 234 -5.71 -2.38 5.32
C GLU A 234 -6.83 -1.61 6.04
N THR A 235 -7.71 -2.32 6.75
CA THR A 235 -8.77 -1.68 7.54
C THR A 235 -8.22 -0.77 8.63
N TYR A 236 -7.04 -1.07 9.18
CA TYR A 236 -6.42 -0.23 10.23
C TYR A 236 -5.77 1.02 9.65
N THR A 237 -5.09 0.91 8.52
CA THR A 237 -4.37 2.03 7.90
C THR A 237 -5.29 3.16 7.46
N THR A 238 -6.55 2.86 7.18
CA THR A 238 -7.55 3.84 6.73
C THR A 238 -8.37 4.49 7.86
N ILE A 239 -8.17 4.09 9.13
CA ILE A 239 -8.86 4.70 10.28
C ILE A 239 -8.32 6.10 10.60
N VAL A 240 -7.02 6.29 10.43
CA VAL A 240 -6.34 7.57 10.62
C VAL A 240 -5.78 7.99 9.28
N SER A 241 -6.15 9.17 8.83
CA SER A 241 -5.64 9.74 7.58
C SER A 241 -5.11 11.15 7.80
N TYR A 242 -4.18 11.53 6.94
CA TYR A 242 -3.66 12.89 6.80
C TYR A 242 -4.17 13.40 5.45
N PRO A 243 -5.32 14.10 5.38
CA PRO A 243 -6.04 14.36 4.13
C PRO A 243 -5.20 15.06 3.07
N GLU A 244 -4.23 15.89 3.51
CA GLU A 244 -3.40 16.70 2.60
C GLU A 244 -2.11 15.98 2.17
N ASN A 245 -1.74 14.87 2.86
CA ASN A 245 -0.45 14.21 2.67
C ASN A 245 -0.58 12.69 2.49
N THR A 246 -1.81 12.18 2.32
CA THR A 246 -2.03 10.73 2.21
C THR A 246 -1.53 10.20 0.88
N ILE A 247 -0.68 9.17 0.93
CA ILE A 247 -0.27 8.40 -0.23
C ILE A 247 -1.31 7.31 -0.50
N LEU A 248 -1.82 7.27 -1.71
CA LEU A 248 -2.75 6.23 -2.17
C LEU A 248 -1.93 5.07 -2.75
N HIS A 249 -1.93 3.94 -2.06
CA HIS A 249 -1.18 2.74 -2.47
C HIS A 249 -2.08 1.58 -2.89
N ALA A 250 -3.32 1.52 -2.38
CA ALA A 250 -4.29 0.53 -2.83
C ALA A 250 -4.69 0.79 -4.28
N ASN A 251 -4.67 -0.24 -5.11
CA ASN A 251 -4.92 -0.12 -6.55
C ASN A 251 -6.25 0.61 -6.86
N TYR A 252 -7.32 0.27 -6.12
CA TYR A 252 -8.65 0.87 -6.32
C TYR A 252 -8.74 2.32 -5.84
N ASP A 253 -8.08 2.70 -4.75
CA ASP A 253 -8.05 4.08 -4.27
C ASP A 253 -7.27 4.98 -5.23
N PHE A 254 -6.10 4.50 -5.70
CA PHE A 254 -5.29 5.18 -6.70
C PHE A 254 -6.08 5.38 -8.01
N TYR A 255 -6.73 4.33 -8.51
CA TYR A 255 -7.54 4.38 -9.72
C TYR A 255 -8.72 5.33 -9.60
N ASN A 256 -9.49 5.25 -8.50
CA ASN A 256 -10.64 6.12 -8.28
C ASN A 256 -10.23 7.59 -8.21
N HIS A 257 -9.15 7.90 -7.50
CA HIS A 257 -8.64 9.26 -7.47
C HIS A 257 -8.20 9.76 -8.86
N LEU A 258 -7.51 8.91 -9.62
CA LEU A 258 -7.08 9.23 -10.98
C LEU A 258 -8.27 9.53 -11.90
N ILE A 259 -9.33 8.71 -11.87
CA ILE A 259 -10.52 8.92 -12.70
C ILE A 259 -11.32 10.17 -12.28
N GLU A 260 -11.37 10.46 -10.98
CA GLU A 260 -12.12 11.62 -10.47
C GLU A 260 -11.38 12.94 -10.70
N ASN A 261 -10.05 12.96 -10.59
CA ASN A 261 -9.27 14.20 -10.54
C ASN A 261 -8.28 14.34 -11.71
N GLY A 262 -7.94 13.26 -12.42
CA GLY A 262 -6.93 13.24 -13.46
C GLY A 262 -5.52 13.47 -12.96
N LEU A 263 -4.57 13.65 -13.89
CA LEU A 263 -3.22 14.11 -13.63
C LEU A 263 -3.11 15.62 -13.82
N THR A 264 -2.17 16.24 -13.10
CA THR A 264 -1.81 17.65 -13.26
C THR A 264 -0.35 17.80 -13.70
N THR A 265 0.02 18.94 -14.27
CA THR A 265 1.39 19.23 -14.68
C THR A 265 2.03 20.30 -13.80
N ASP A 266 3.36 20.16 -13.58
CA ASP A 266 4.21 21.14 -12.90
C ASP A 266 5.43 21.40 -13.78
N SER A 267 5.80 22.68 -13.99
CA SER A 267 6.94 23.10 -14.79
C SER A 267 8.21 23.39 -13.98
N SER A 268 8.22 23.08 -12.70
CA SER A 268 9.28 23.46 -11.76
C SER A 268 10.56 22.60 -11.85
N GLY A 269 10.62 21.65 -12.76
CA GLY A 269 11.76 20.75 -12.98
C GLY A 269 11.33 19.49 -13.69
N ASN A 270 12.27 18.56 -13.87
CA ASN A 270 12.00 17.20 -14.32
C ASN A 270 11.55 16.35 -13.13
N TYR A 271 10.74 15.33 -13.35
CA TYR A 271 10.28 14.46 -12.25
C TYR A 271 10.71 13.02 -12.46
N PHE A 272 11.28 12.42 -11.42
CA PHE A 272 11.37 10.98 -11.26
C PHE A 272 10.33 10.55 -10.23
N ILE A 273 9.27 9.90 -10.70
CA ILE A 273 8.10 9.52 -9.93
C ILE A 273 8.15 8.03 -9.68
N ILE A 274 8.18 7.62 -8.43
CA ILE A 274 8.21 6.23 -7.99
C ILE A 274 6.89 5.93 -7.29
N GLN A 275 6.03 5.14 -7.94
CA GLN A 275 4.72 4.71 -7.43
C GLN A 275 4.81 3.26 -6.95
N HIS A 276 4.90 3.05 -5.64
CA HIS A 276 4.84 1.71 -5.07
C HIS A 276 3.41 1.41 -4.63
N LEU A 277 2.73 0.59 -5.42
CA LEU A 277 1.32 0.24 -5.28
C LEU A 277 1.16 -1.19 -4.77
N ASN A 278 -0.01 -1.50 -4.23
CA ASN A 278 -0.33 -2.81 -3.64
C ASN A 278 -0.19 -3.98 -4.63
N GLY A 279 -0.26 -3.71 -5.92
CA GLY A 279 -0.04 -4.71 -6.97
C GLY A 279 -0.94 -5.93 -6.80
N THR A 280 -0.34 -7.11 -6.72
CA THR A 280 -1.03 -8.39 -6.48
C THR A 280 -0.75 -8.98 -5.10
N HIS A 281 -0.26 -8.17 -4.15
CA HIS A 281 -0.04 -8.60 -2.78
C HIS A 281 -1.32 -9.17 -2.15
N GLU A 282 -2.47 -8.60 -2.47
CA GLU A 282 -3.80 -9.14 -2.15
C GLU A 282 -4.72 -9.07 -3.37
N PHE A 283 -5.50 -10.11 -3.60
CA PHE A 283 -6.51 -10.10 -4.66
C PHE A 283 -7.79 -9.44 -4.15
N THR A 284 -7.92 -8.15 -4.36
CA THR A 284 -9.00 -7.33 -3.77
C THR A 284 -9.80 -6.52 -4.78
N THR A 285 -9.45 -6.57 -6.08
CA THR A 285 -10.14 -5.78 -7.10
C THR A 285 -10.77 -6.63 -8.20
N ASP A 286 -11.89 -6.12 -8.74
CA ASP A 286 -12.52 -6.63 -9.96
C ASP A 286 -11.75 -6.16 -11.22
N GLU A 287 -12.29 -6.49 -12.41
CA GLU A 287 -11.72 -6.14 -13.71
C GLU A 287 -11.71 -4.63 -14.00
N ASN A 288 -12.56 -3.86 -13.32
CA ASN A 288 -12.68 -2.41 -13.44
C ASN A 288 -11.88 -1.67 -12.35
N CYS A 289 -10.98 -2.38 -11.67
CA CYS A 289 -10.20 -1.87 -10.54
C CYS A 289 -11.07 -1.35 -9.37
N GLN A 290 -12.28 -1.91 -9.18
CA GLN A 290 -13.12 -1.59 -8.03
C GLN A 290 -12.93 -2.62 -6.92
N PHE A 291 -13.04 -2.18 -5.67
CA PHE A 291 -12.86 -3.07 -4.51
C PHE A 291 -13.95 -4.14 -4.45
N ASP A 292 -13.56 -5.40 -4.52
CA ASP A 292 -14.41 -6.59 -4.37
C ASP A 292 -13.66 -7.77 -3.73
N ALA A 293 -13.21 -7.61 -2.50
CA ALA A 293 -12.43 -8.64 -1.79
C ALA A 293 -13.14 -10.00 -1.63
N GLN A 294 -14.46 -10.07 -1.85
CA GLN A 294 -15.21 -11.32 -1.72
C GLN A 294 -15.19 -12.19 -2.98
N ASN A 295 -15.11 -11.57 -4.16
CA ASN A 295 -15.17 -12.28 -5.44
C ASN A 295 -13.91 -12.10 -6.29
N ALA A 296 -12.99 -11.23 -5.86
CA ALA A 296 -11.75 -11.00 -6.57
C ALA A 296 -10.93 -12.28 -6.75
N THR A 297 -10.35 -12.41 -7.91
CA THR A 297 -9.44 -13.49 -8.29
C THR A 297 -8.10 -12.90 -8.75
N CYS A 298 -7.06 -13.71 -8.84
CA CYS A 298 -5.81 -13.29 -9.44
C CYS A 298 -6.04 -12.61 -10.80
N GLN A 299 -6.80 -13.24 -11.69
CA GLN A 299 -7.05 -12.71 -13.04
C GLN A 299 -7.84 -11.40 -13.03
N SER A 300 -8.87 -11.25 -12.16
CA SER A 300 -9.63 -9.99 -12.08
C SER A 300 -8.77 -8.87 -11.51
N THR A 301 -7.99 -9.14 -10.48
CA THR A 301 -7.08 -8.15 -9.88
C THR A 301 -6.02 -7.68 -10.87
N VAL A 302 -5.39 -8.61 -11.60
CA VAL A 302 -4.44 -8.25 -12.66
C VAL A 302 -5.11 -7.40 -13.75
N LYS A 303 -6.31 -7.77 -14.21
CA LYS A 303 -7.05 -6.95 -15.19
C LYS A 303 -7.36 -5.55 -14.62
N GLY A 304 -7.78 -5.45 -13.37
CA GLY A 304 -8.01 -4.17 -12.68
C GLY A 304 -6.76 -3.29 -12.63
N ILE A 305 -5.58 -3.88 -12.30
CA ILE A 305 -4.30 -3.16 -12.33
C ILE A 305 -4.00 -2.62 -13.73
N PHE A 306 -4.18 -3.43 -14.77
CA PHE A 306 -3.94 -3.00 -16.14
C PHE A 306 -4.96 -1.94 -16.60
N THR A 307 -6.21 -1.99 -16.14
CA THR A 307 -7.21 -0.93 -16.33
C THR A 307 -6.75 0.39 -15.69
N MET A 308 -6.18 0.34 -14.49
CA MET A 308 -5.61 1.50 -13.80
C MET A 308 -4.40 2.08 -14.56
N LEU A 309 -3.48 1.22 -15.01
CA LEU A 309 -2.29 1.64 -15.78
C LEU A 309 -2.72 2.27 -17.11
N GLU A 310 -3.66 1.67 -17.84
CA GLU A 310 -4.19 2.24 -19.07
C GLU A 310 -4.78 3.63 -18.87
N ALA A 311 -5.55 3.82 -17.80
CA ALA A 311 -6.10 5.13 -17.46
C ALA A 311 -4.98 6.15 -17.19
N TYR A 312 -3.93 5.77 -16.45
CA TYR A 312 -2.80 6.66 -16.17
C TYR A 312 -2.03 7.06 -17.45
N LEU A 313 -1.77 6.10 -18.35
CA LEU A 313 -1.13 6.38 -19.63
C LEU A 313 -1.99 7.29 -20.54
N ASN A 314 -3.31 7.11 -20.51
CA ASN A 314 -4.23 7.97 -21.26
C ASN A 314 -4.25 9.41 -20.72
N GLU A 315 -4.13 9.60 -19.41
CA GLU A 315 -3.94 10.94 -18.82
C GLU A 315 -2.64 11.58 -19.27
N LEU A 316 -1.51 10.85 -19.30
CA LEU A 316 -0.23 11.35 -19.82
C LEU A 316 -0.35 11.77 -21.30
N LYS A 317 -1.06 10.98 -22.12
CA LYS A 317 -1.33 11.32 -23.55
C LYS A 317 -2.19 12.57 -23.65
N THR A 318 -3.21 12.70 -22.81
CA THR A 318 -4.09 13.88 -22.76
C THR A 318 -3.34 15.15 -22.38
N LEU A 319 -2.39 15.06 -21.45
CA LEU A 319 -1.53 16.15 -21.04
C LEU A 319 -0.39 16.45 -22.06
N GLY A 320 -0.20 15.58 -23.04
CA GLY A 320 0.84 15.75 -24.08
C GLY A 320 2.25 15.49 -23.57
N VAL A 321 2.42 14.76 -22.45
CA VAL A 321 3.73 14.45 -21.84
C VAL A 321 4.13 12.98 -22.00
N TYR A 322 3.28 12.15 -22.58
CA TYR A 322 3.51 10.71 -22.73
C TYR A 322 4.78 10.39 -23.55
N ASP A 323 4.94 11.05 -24.70
CA ASP A 323 6.08 10.78 -25.59
C ASP A 323 7.41 11.22 -24.97
N ASP A 324 7.40 12.28 -24.14
CA ASP A 324 8.56 12.80 -23.43
C ASP A 324 8.82 12.10 -22.08
N SER A 325 8.08 11.03 -21.78
CA SER A 325 8.24 10.25 -20.55
C SER A 325 8.90 8.89 -20.81
N THR A 326 9.89 8.54 -19.98
CA THR A 326 10.32 7.15 -19.78
C THR A 326 9.43 6.51 -18.75
N ILE A 327 8.82 5.36 -19.07
CA ILE A 327 7.86 4.69 -18.20
C ILE A 327 8.30 3.26 -17.98
N ILE A 328 8.44 2.86 -16.71
CA ILE A 328 8.83 1.52 -16.30
C ILE A 328 7.70 0.95 -15.43
N ILE A 329 7.27 -0.26 -15.74
CA ILE A 329 6.27 -1.00 -14.95
C ILE A 329 6.92 -2.32 -14.55
N THR A 330 7.14 -2.51 -13.26
CA THR A 330 7.79 -3.72 -12.73
C THR A 330 7.17 -4.12 -11.40
N SER A 331 7.73 -5.13 -10.75
CA SER A 331 7.42 -5.53 -9.39
C SER A 331 8.68 -5.44 -8.53
N ASP A 332 8.51 -5.29 -7.22
CA ASP A 332 9.61 -5.40 -6.26
C ASP A 332 10.05 -6.86 -6.08
N HIS A 333 9.12 -7.80 -6.11
CA HIS A 333 9.35 -9.25 -6.11
C HIS A 333 8.17 -10.00 -6.74
N GLY A 334 8.38 -11.29 -7.06
CA GLY A 334 7.32 -12.20 -7.43
C GLY A 334 6.81 -12.99 -6.21
N ASP A 335 5.85 -13.86 -6.45
CA ASP A 335 5.36 -14.81 -5.45
C ASP A 335 6.46 -15.81 -5.06
N VAL A 336 6.42 -16.33 -3.83
CA VAL A 336 7.40 -17.31 -3.32
C VAL A 336 7.48 -18.57 -4.19
N GLU A 337 6.34 -19.01 -4.77
CA GLU A 337 6.28 -20.14 -5.69
C GLU A 337 6.65 -19.74 -7.13
N TYR A 338 6.50 -18.49 -7.50
CA TYR A 338 6.67 -17.95 -8.85
C TYR A 338 7.49 -16.65 -8.82
N PRO A 339 8.81 -16.73 -8.61
CA PRO A 339 9.65 -15.57 -8.32
C PRO A 339 9.86 -14.61 -9.49
N GLN A 340 9.65 -15.07 -10.76
CA GLN A 340 9.79 -14.19 -11.91
C GLN A 340 8.80 -13.03 -11.84
N ILE A 341 9.32 -11.83 -12.09
CA ILE A 341 8.55 -10.58 -12.07
C ILE A 341 8.09 -10.17 -13.46
N ILE A 342 7.22 -9.16 -13.52
CA ILE A 342 6.93 -8.46 -14.77
C ILE A 342 7.93 -7.33 -14.98
N PHE A 343 8.25 -7.02 -16.23
CA PHE A 343 9.08 -5.87 -16.59
C PHE A 343 8.70 -5.32 -17.95
N PHE A 344 8.13 -4.11 -17.97
CA PHE A 344 7.81 -3.36 -19.16
C PHE A 344 8.53 -2.02 -19.10
N ILE A 345 9.12 -1.60 -20.22
CA ILE A 345 9.74 -0.28 -20.34
C ILE A 345 9.29 0.37 -21.65
N LYS A 346 9.01 1.65 -21.58
CA LYS A 346 8.88 2.56 -22.71
C LYS A 346 9.91 3.65 -22.53
N GLU A 347 10.84 3.75 -23.45
CA GLU A 347 11.78 4.86 -23.50
C GLU A 347 11.12 6.13 -24.03
N LYS A 348 11.78 7.27 -23.78
CA LYS A 348 11.38 8.55 -24.34
C LYS A 348 11.35 8.49 -25.87
N GLN A 349 10.25 8.97 -26.48
CA GLN A 349 10.00 8.96 -27.93
C GLN A 349 9.92 7.54 -28.55
N GLU A 350 9.86 6.50 -27.74
CA GLU A 350 9.65 5.13 -28.23
C GLU A 350 8.20 4.96 -28.70
N SER A 351 8.02 4.36 -29.87
CA SER A 351 6.70 4.06 -30.44
C SER A 351 6.78 2.82 -31.32
N HIS A 352 5.85 1.90 -31.10
CA HIS A 352 5.70 0.66 -31.85
C HIS A 352 4.25 0.45 -32.27
N GLU A 353 4.01 -0.32 -33.34
CA GLU A 353 2.66 -0.75 -33.73
C GLU A 353 2.11 -1.85 -32.80
N LEU A 354 3.00 -2.66 -32.23
CA LEU A 354 2.68 -3.78 -31.34
C LEU A 354 3.68 -3.83 -30.19
N LEU A 355 3.25 -4.36 -29.05
CA LEU A 355 4.12 -4.63 -27.91
C LEU A 355 5.34 -5.47 -28.34
N ASN A 356 6.53 -4.93 -28.12
CA ASN A 356 7.78 -5.59 -28.42
C ASN A 356 8.12 -6.57 -27.28
N GLY A 357 8.33 -7.86 -27.59
CA GLY A 357 8.71 -8.88 -26.60
C GLY A 357 10.16 -9.31 -26.76
N THR A 358 10.92 -9.39 -25.68
CA THR A 358 12.30 -9.87 -25.65
C THR A 358 12.48 -10.95 -24.58
N ASN A 359 13.36 -11.93 -24.86
CA ASN A 359 13.81 -12.93 -23.90
C ASN A 359 15.19 -12.59 -23.30
N ALA A 360 15.69 -11.38 -23.54
CA ALA A 360 16.90 -10.93 -22.86
C ALA A 360 16.67 -10.98 -21.33
N PRO A 361 17.60 -11.53 -20.57
CA PRO A 361 17.48 -11.50 -19.11
C PRO A 361 17.62 -10.05 -18.64
N ILE A 362 16.84 -9.69 -17.65
CA ILE A 362 16.97 -8.43 -16.93
C ILE A 362 16.72 -8.68 -15.44
N THR A 363 17.48 -8.01 -14.60
CA THR A 363 17.27 -8.00 -13.15
C THR A 363 17.01 -6.59 -12.68
N LEU A 364 16.46 -6.45 -11.47
CA LEU A 364 16.20 -5.14 -10.89
C LEU A 364 17.49 -4.33 -10.63
N ASP A 365 18.66 -5.00 -10.55
CA ASP A 365 19.97 -4.36 -10.46
C ASP A 365 20.30 -3.43 -11.63
N GLU A 366 19.69 -3.68 -12.78
CA GLU A 366 19.98 -2.92 -13.99
C GLU A 366 19.20 -1.58 -14.06
N LEU A 367 18.31 -1.34 -13.10
CA LEU A 367 17.54 -0.09 -12.99
C LEU A 367 18.27 1.04 -12.28
N VAL A 368 19.26 0.69 -11.45
CA VAL A 368 20.08 1.67 -10.72
C VAL A 368 21.55 1.40 -10.99
N PRO A 369 22.34 2.42 -11.29
CA PRO A 369 23.76 2.27 -11.65
C PRO A 369 24.63 1.77 -10.50
#